data_3d4c864639575a0fbc3df301f7cc579b
#
_entry.id   3d4c864639575a0fbc3df301f7cc579b
#
_cell.length_a   1.000
_cell.length_b   1.000
_cell.length_c   1.000
_cell.angle_alpha   90.00
_cell.angle_beta   90.00
_cell.angle_gamma   90.00
#
_symmetry.space_group_name_H-M   'P 1'
#
loop_
_entity.id
_entity.type
_entity.pdbx_description
1 polymer ?
#
loop_
_entity_poly.entity_id
_entity_poly.type
_entity_poly.pdbx_seq_one_letter_code
_entity_poly.pdbx_strand_id
1 'polypeptide(L)'
;LLFASCLAACATGEAKAQATVPAQSRDKFGDPAQYEVRDLPVTVQDLQTLERASALLGSESAWNRNDDRQCADDEAMDKRSLFCALQRASADVYGSHDPNKVADHRRVALQEVRFAVEDATRGRELNHRLMDFNNLPETTLADIKRVLAQATTRVQARLSAN
;
A
#
# COMPACT_ATOMS: atom_id res chain seq x y z
N LEU A 1 -1.02 -47.86 63.04
CA LEU A 1 -1.73 -47.97 61.78
C LEU A 1 -2.34 -46.57 61.44
N LEU A 2 -1.64 -45.79 60.63
CA LEU A 2 -2.11 -44.50 60.15
C LEU A 2 -2.11 -44.55 58.61
N PHE A 3 -3.30 -44.44 58.03
CA PHE A 3 -3.51 -44.32 56.59
C PHE A 3 -3.41 -42.86 56.22
N ALA A 4 -2.45 -42.52 55.38
CA ALA A 4 -2.36 -41.22 54.74
C ALA A 4 -3.00 -41.26 53.37
N SER A 5 -4.13 -40.58 53.20
CA SER A 5 -4.79 -40.39 51.90
C SER A 5 -4.14 -39.22 51.17
N CYS A 6 -3.49 -39.52 50.05
CA CYS A 6 -3.08 -38.48 49.09
C CYS A 6 -4.28 -38.07 48.23
N LEU A 7 -4.72 -36.80 48.37
CA LEU A 7 -5.62 -36.15 47.44
C LEU A 7 -4.79 -35.58 46.29
N ALA A 8 -4.97 -36.16 45.09
CA ALA A 8 -4.45 -35.57 43.85
C ALA A 8 -5.41 -34.47 43.40
N ALA A 9 -4.95 -33.24 43.43
CA ALA A 9 -5.67 -32.11 42.85
C ALA A 9 -5.44 -32.09 41.32
N CYS A 10 -6.48 -32.43 40.55
CA CYS A 10 -6.52 -32.19 39.11
C CYS A 10 -6.71 -30.69 38.89
N ALA A 11 -5.65 -30.02 38.44
CA ALA A 11 -5.76 -28.69 37.91
C ALA A 11 -6.36 -28.73 36.49
N THR A 12 -7.63 -28.44 36.36
CA THR A 12 -8.27 -28.21 35.08
C THR A 12 -7.81 -26.83 34.57
N GLY A 13 -6.83 -26.87 33.68
CA GLY A 13 -6.43 -25.66 32.93
C GLY A 13 -7.57 -25.25 32.00
N GLU A 14 -8.30 -24.21 32.37
CA GLU A 14 -9.19 -23.51 31.46
C GLU A 14 -8.34 -22.87 30.36
N ALA A 15 -8.34 -23.49 29.17
CA ALA A 15 -7.87 -22.86 27.97
C ALA A 15 -8.77 -21.63 27.69
N LYS A 16 -8.29 -20.43 27.99
CA LYS A 16 -8.91 -19.22 27.53
C LYS A 16 -8.97 -19.28 26.00
N ALA A 17 -10.17 -19.53 25.50
CA ALA A 17 -10.46 -19.34 24.08
C ALA A 17 -10.09 -17.87 23.74
N GLN A 18 -9.01 -17.71 22.97
CA GLN A 18 -8.75 -16.43 22.34
C GLN A 18 -9.95 -16.13 21.46
N ALA A 19 -10.71 -15.11 21.84
CA ALA A 19 -11.77 -14.57 21.02
C ALA A 19 -11.09 -14.16 19.70
N THR A 20 -11.32 -14.96 18.64
CA THR A 20 -11.06 -14.53 17.28
C THR A 20 -11.88 -13.27 17.07
N VAL A 21 -11.20 -12.12 17.07
CA VAL A 21 -11.79 -10.86 16.64
C VAL A 21 -12.42 -11.17 15.29
N PRO A 22 -13.76 -11.04 15.12
CA PRO A 22 -14.36 -11.26 13.82
C PRO A 22 -13.61 -10.36 12.85
N ALA A 23 -13.19 -10.95 11.72
CA ALA A 23 -12.61 -10.17 10.63
C ALA A 23 -13.62 -9.05 10.34
N GLN A 24 -13.38 -7.87 10.89
CA GLN A 24 -14.17 -6.70 10.61
C GLN A 24 -14.21 -6.64 9.11
N SER A 25 -15.40 -6.57 8.55
CA SER A 25 -15.60 -6.36 7.13
C SER A 25 -14.69 -5.18 6.78
N ARG A 26 -13.52 -5.51 6.20
CA ARG A 26 -12.54 -4.49 5.84
C ARG A 26 -13.26 -3.64 4.83
N ASP A 27 -13.70 -2.51 5.30
CA ASP A 27 -14.66 -1.68 4.63
C ASP A 27 -14.22 -1.47 3.19
N LYS A 28 -15.19 -1.40 2.30
CA LYS A 28 -15.01 -1.04 0.90
C LYS A 28 -14.15 0.22 0.67
N PHE A 29 -13.70 0.86 1.73
CA PHE A 29 -12.78 1.99 1.79
C PHE A 29 -11.36 1.63 2.21
N GLY A 30 -11.10 0.37 2.63
CA GLY A 30 -9.75 -0.09 2.99
C GLY A 30 -8.81 -0.14 1.80
N ASP A 31 -7.51 -0.19 2.08
CA ASP A 31 -6.49 -0.34 1.04
C ASP A 31 -6.54 -1.76 0.44
N PRO A 32 -6.88 -1.92 -0.85
CA PRO A 32 -6.96 -3.23 -1.50
C PRO A 32 -5.69 -4.08 -1.38
N ALA A 33 -4.51 -3.45 -1.27
CA ALA A 33 -3.25 -4.16 -1.14
C ALA A 33 -3.14 -5.00 0.15
N GLN A 34 -3.98 -4.76 1.14
CA GLN A 34 -4.01 -5.56 2.37
C GLN A 34 -4.57 -6.96 2.15
N TYR A 35 -5.36 -7.18 1.10
CA TYR A 35 -6.03 -8.43 0.79
C TYR A 35 -5.92 -8.87 -0.68
N GLU A 36 -5.21 -8.12 -1.51
CA GLU A 36 -4.92 -8.53 -2.89
C GLU A 36 -3.76 -9.53 -2.96
N VAL A 37 -3.79 -10.36 -4.00
CA VAL A 37 -2.71 -11.31 -4.28
C VAL A 37 -1.42 -10.55 -4.58
N ARG A 38 -0.32 -10.94 -3.92
CA ARG A 38 0.97 -10.24 -4.04
C ARG A 38 1.67 -10.43 -5.39
N ASP A 39 1.39 -11.53 -6.06
CA ASP A 39 2.13 -11.94 -7.25
C ASP A 39 1.33 -11.78 -8.53
N LEU A 40 0.61 -10.66 -8.67
CA LEU A 40 -0.06 -10.34 -9.93
C LEU A 40 0.98 -10.24 -11.07
N PRO A 41 0.67 -10.73 -12.27
CA PRO A 41 1.57 -10.61 -13.42
C PRO A 41 1.93 -9.14 -13.66
N VAL A 42 3.22 -8.87 -13.85
CA VAL A 42 3.73 -7.54 -14.18
C VAL A 42 3.90 -7.40 -15.70
N THR A 43 3.74 -6.18 -16.18
CA THR A 43 3.88 -5.82 -17.59
C THR A 43 4.85 -4.64 -17.76
N VAL A 44 5.29 -4.41 -18.99
CA VAL A 44 6.11 -3.23 -19.30
C VAL A 44 5.37 -1.93 -18.98
N GLN A 45 4.05 -1.92 -19.13
CA GLN A 45 3.23 -0.74 -18.79
C GLN A 45 3.23 -0.44 -17.29
N ASP A 46 3.34 -1.44 -16.42
CA ASP A 46 3.50 -1.21 -14.98
C ASP A 46 4.83 -0.49 -14.69
N LEU A 47 5.91 -0.90 -15.34
CA LEU A 47 7.20 -0.22 -15.25
C LEU A 47 7.10 1.23 -15.74
N GLN A 48 6.52 1.44 -16.93
CA GLN A 48 6.32 2.78 -17.50
C GLN A 48 5.47 3.68 -16.59
N THR A 49 4.45 3.11 -15.94
CA THR A 49 3.61 3.84 -14.97
C THR A 49 4.44 4.31 -13.76
N LEU A 50 5.31 3.47 -13.22
CA LEU A 50 6.19 3.83 -12.09
C LEU A 50 7.22 4.90 -12.48
N GLU A 51 7.84 4.75 -13.64
CA GLU A 51 8.79 5.73 -14.18
C GLU A 51 8.12 7.08 -14.42
N ARG A 52 6.92 7.07 -14.99
CA ARG A 52 6.14 8.29 -15.22
C ARG A 52 5.71 8.95 -13.93
N ALA A 53 5.26 8.21 -12.92
CA ALA A 53 4.93 8.74 -11.60
C ALA A 53 6.16 9.38 -10.93
N SER A 54 7.32 8.74 -11.05
CA SER A 54 8.58 9.27 -10.54
C SER A 54 8.97 10.60 -11.23
N ALA A 55 8.75 10.72 -12.54
CA ALA A 55 8.99 11.95 -13.30
C ALA A 55 8.04 13.07 -12.87
N LEU A 56 6.75 12.77 -12.64
CA LEU A 56 5.75 13.73 -12.16
C LEU A 56 6.08 14.27 -10.75
N LEU A 57 6.77 13.51 -9.93
CA LEU A 57 7.21 13.88 -8.57
C LEU A 57 8.70 14.29 -8.57
N GLY A 58 9.14 14.97 -9.61
CA GLY A 58 10.54 15.35 -9.83
C GLY A 58 11.11 16.33 -8.79
N SER A 59 10.28 17.21 -8.23
CA SER A 59 10.69 18.31 -7.34
C SER A 59 9.71 18.50 -6.17
N GLU A 60 10.17 19.18 -5.11
CA GLU A 60 9.33 19.61 -3.98
C GLU A 60 8.13 20.45 -4.40
N SER A 61 8.31 21.31 -5.42
CA SER A 61 7.22 22.15 -5.94
C SER A 61 6.14 21.36 -6.67
N ALA A 62 6.46 20.19 -7.20
CA ALA A 62 5.53 19.30 -7.88
C ALA A 62 4.82 18.32 -6.92
N TRP A 63 5.27 18.25 -5.66
CA TRP A 63 4.72 17.33 -4.68
C TRP A 63 3.68 18.03 -3.79
N ASN A 64 2.46 17.42 -3.72
CA ASN A 64 1.45 17.80 -2.76
C ASN A 64 1.55 16.90 -1.51
N ARG A 65 1.89 17.49 -0.38
CA ARG A 65 1.99 16.79 0.91
C ARG A 65 0.63 16.46 1.54
N ASN A 66 -0.45 17.08 1.06
CA ASN A 66 -1.78 16.94 1.63
C ASN A 66 -2.67 16.18 0.65
N ASP A 67 -2.51 14.87 0.60
CA ASP A 67 -3.33 13.98 -0.22
C ASP A 67 -4.73 13.85 0.41
N ASP A 68 -5.74 14.30 -0.32
CA ASP A 68 -7.16 14.09 -0.02
C ASP A 68 -7.83 13.17 -1.06
N ARG A 69 -7.02 12.61 -1.97
CA ARG A 69 -7.44 11.79 -3.12
C ARG A 69 -8.26 12.55 -4.17
N GLN A 70 -8.30 13.86 -4.11
CA GLN A 70 -8.97 14.72 -5.08
C GLN A 70 -7.98 15.19 -6.14
N CYS A 71 -7.63 14.28 -7.06
CA CYS A 71 -6.57 14.52 -8.04
C CYS A 71 -6.83 15.67 -9.01
N ALA A 72 -8.08 16.10 -9.17
CA ALA A 72 -8.41 17.27 -10.00
C ALA A 72 -7.84 18.58 -9.42
N ASP A 73 -7.85 18.72 -8.10
CA ASP A 73 -7.29 19.91 -7.44
C ASP A 73 -5.77 19.92 -7.53
N ASP A 74 -5.15 18.76 -7.41
CA ASP A 74 -3.72 18.56 -7.62
C ASP A 74 -3.29 18.98 -9.04
N GLU A 75 -4.07 18.61 -10.06
CA GLU A 75 -3.80 18.99 -11.45
C GLU A 75 -3.92 20.48 -11.67
N ALA A 76 -4.91 21.14 -11.07
CA ALA A 76 -5.10 22.59 -11.18
C ALA A 76 -3.94 23.38 -10.56
N MET A 77 -3.26 22.83 -9.55
CA MET A 77 -2.10 23.43 -8.88
C MET A 77 -0.75 23.00 -9.48
N ASP A 78 -0.75 22.14 -10.51
CA ASP A 78 0.44 21.46 -11.05
C ASP A 78 1.27 20.74 -9.97
N LYS A 79 0.61 20.24 -8.95
CA LYS A 79 1.17 19.43 -7.87
C LYS A 79 0.49 18.08 -7.87
N ARG A 80 1.13 17.09 -7.29
CA ARG A 80 0.53 15.76 -7.15
C ARG A 80 0.99 15.08 -5.87
N SER A 81 0.05 14.49 -5.17
CA SER A 81 0.35 13.53 -4.13
C SER A 81 0.89 12.24 -4.75
N LEU A 82 1.43 11.34 -3.93
CA LEU A 82 1.88 10.02 -4.40
C LEU A 82 0.76 9.26 -5.11
N PHE A 83 -0.46 9.27 -4.55
CA PHE A 83 -1.60 8.60 -5.15
C PHE A 83 -1.99 9.25 -6.50
N CYS A 84 -2.10 10.57 -6.54
CA CYS A 84 -2.52 11.29 -7.75
C CYS A 84 -1.46 11.25 -8.86
N ALA A 85 -0.17 11.22 -8.50
CA ALA A 85 0.90 10.99 -9.47
C ALA A 85 0.81 9.61 -10.13
N LEU A 86 0.52 8.56 -9.36
CA LEU A 86 0.31 7.21 -9.88
C LEU A 86 -0.95 7.11 -10.76
N GLN A 87 -2.05 7.78 -10.36
CA GLN A 87 -3.26 7.86 -11.16
C GLN A 87 -3.01 8.54 -12.50
N ARG A 88 -2.34 9.68 -12.50
CA ARG A 88 -1.99 10.43 -13.72
C ARG A 88 -1.04 9.63 -14.60
N ALA A 89 0.01 9.06 -14.03
CA ALA A 89 0.96 8.22 -14.75
C ALA A 89 0.27 7.04 -15.46
N SER A 90 -0.67 6.39 -14.77
CA SER A 90 -1.47 5.32 -15.35
C SER A 90 -2.30 5.81 -16.54
N ALA A 91 -2.94 6.98 -16.42
CA ALA A 91 -3.70 7.57 -17.51
C ALA A 91 -2.81 7.92 -18.71
N ASP A 92 -1.63 8.48 -18.45
CA ASP A 92 -0.64 8.82 -19.51
C ASP A 92 -0.16 7.58 -20.27
N VAL A 93 0.05 6.45 -19.58
CA VAL A 93 0.55 5.20 -20.17
C VAL A 93 -0.53 4.42 -20.92
N TYR A 94 -1.74 4.40 -20.40
CA TYR A 94 -2.83 3.58 -20.97
C TYR A 94 -3.85 4.38 -21.78
N GLY A 95 -3.72 5.71 -21.84
CA GLY A 95 -4.57 6.58 -22.65
C GLY A 95 -6.01 6.70 -22.15
N SER A 96 -6.29 6.28 -20.91
CA SER A 96 -7.62 6.37 -20.31
C SER A 96 -7.57 7.00 -18.93
N HIS A 97 -8.43 7.96 -18.70
CA HIS A 97 -8.63 8.57 -17.39
C HIS A 97 -10.12 8.52 -17.07
N ASP A 98 -10.57 7.42 -16.46
CA ASP A 98 -11.88 7.39 -15.81
C ASP A 98 -11.63 7.42 -14.29
N PRO A 99 -11.87 8.54 -13.62
CA PRO A 99 -11.64 8.67 -12.19
C PRO A 99 -12.50 7.70 -11.36
N ASN A 100 -13.59 7.19 -11.94
CA ASN A 100 -14.53 6.28 -11.28
C ASN A 100 -14.17 4.80 -11.50
N LYS A 101 -13.25 4.49 -12.40
CA LYS A 101 -12.81 3.13 -12.68
C LYS A 101 -11.33 2.99 -12.33
N VAL A 102 -11.06 2.23 -11.29
CA VAL A 102 -9.72 1.66 -11.10
C VAL A 102 -9.59 0.56 -12.14
N ALA A 103 -9.04 0.89 -13.30
CA ALA A 103 -8.78 -0.09 -14.33
C ALA A 103 -7.81 -1.16 -13.80
N ASP A 104 -8.00 -2.42 -14.21
CA ASP A 104 -7.23 -3.56 -13.70
C ASP A 104 -5.71 -3.37 -13.86
N HIS A 105 -5.29 -2.73 -14.94
CA HIS A 105 -3.89 -2.43 -15.22
C HIS A 105 -3.23 -1.42 -14.26
N ARG A 106 -4.01 -0.58 -13.56
CA ARG A 106 -3.46 0.31 -12.53
C ARG A 106 -3.10 -0.41 -11.24
N ARG A 107 -3.69 -1.58 -11.03
CA ARG A 107 -3.56 -2.32 -9.78
C ARG A 107 -2.15 -2.73 -9.49
N VAL A 108 -1.42 -3.23 -10.47
CA VAL A 108 -0.08 -3.79 -10.25
C VAL A 108 0.91 -2.70 -9.83
N ALA A 109 1.01 -1.60 -10.59
CA ALA A 109 1.92 -0.50 -10.25
C ALA A 109 1.59 0.12 -8.88
N LEU A 110 0.30 0.41 -8.60
CA LEU A 110 -0.12 0.93 -7.30
C LEU A 110 0.13 -0.07 -6.17
N GLN A 111 -0.10 -1.35 -6.42
CA GLN A 111 0.13 -2.42 -5.44
C GLN A 111 1.60 -2.54 -5.07
N GLU A 112 2.51 -2.50 -6.05
CA GLU A 112 3.95 -2.55 -5.77
C GLU A 112 4.44 -1.35 -4.94
N VAL A 113 3.89 -0.15 -5.19
CA VAL A 113 4.18 1.01 -4.35
C VAL A 113 3.61 0.83 -2.94
N ARG A 114 2.41 0.27 -2.79
CA ARG A 114 1.84 -0.04 -1.47
C ARG A 114 2.70 -1.01 -0.67
N PHE A 115 3.27 -2.03 -1.32
CA PHE A 115 4.22 -2.94 -0.66
C PHE A 115 5.52 -2.24 -0.28
N ALA A 116 6.02 -1.34 -1.12
CA ALA A 116 7.20 -0.54 -0.76
C ALA A 116 6.92 0.38 0.43
N VAL A 117 5.72 0.97 0.51
CA VAL A 117 5.28 1.76 1.66
C VAL A 117 5.15 0.89 2.92
N GLU A 118 4.58 -0.31 2.81
CA GLU A 118 4.51 -1.27 3.92
C GLU A 118 5.89 -1.59 4.48
N ASP A 119 6.86 -1.84 3.62
CA ASP A 119 8.24 -2.10 4.05
C ASP A 119 8.90 -0.86 4.69
N ALA A 120 8.63 0.33 4.16
CA ALA A 120 9.17 1.58 4.69
C ALA A 120 8.57 1.95 6.05
N THR A 121 7.34 1.54 6.31
CA THR A 121 6.57 1.90 7.52
C THR A 121 6.41 0.74 8.51
N ARG A 122 7.31 -0.19 8.55
CA ARG A 122 7.23 -1.46 9.31
C ARG A 122 6.52 -1.34 10.65
N GLY A 123 5.44 -2.14 10.81
CA GLY A 123 4.67 -2.20 12.04
C GLY A 123 3.72 -1.02 12.27
N ARG A 124 3.59 -0.12 11.31
CA ARG A 124 2.65 1.00 11.35
C ARG A 124 1.38 0.62 10.58
N GLU A 125 0.23 0.72 11.21
CA GLU A 125 -1.04 0.54 10.54
C GLU A 125 -1.41 1.81 9.76
N LEU A 126 -1.56 1.69 8.46
CA LEU A 126 -2.05 2.72 7.55
C LEU A 126 -3.34 2.23 6.89
N ASN A 127 -4.41 3.01 6.98
CA ASN A 127 -5.70 2.65 6.37
C ASN A 127 -5.65 2.79 4.85
N HIS A 128 -5.10 3.90 4.38
CA HIS A 128 -4.89 4.19 2.96
C HIS A 128 -3.39 4.40 2.72
N ARG A 129 -2.65 3.30 2.56
CA ARG A 129 -1.18 3.31 2.56
C ARG A 129 -0.55 4.44 1.77
N LEU A 130 -0.98 4.69 0.54
CA LEU A 130 -0.38 5.74 -0.29
C LEU A 130 -0.67 7.13 0.25
N MET A 131 -1.94 7.40 0.59
CA MET A 131 -2.38 8.69 1.13
C MET A 131 -1.78 8.94 2.52
N ASP A 132 -1.96 7.98 3.42
CA ASP A 132 -1.50 8.12 4.80
C ASP A 132 0.03 8.29 4.85
N PHE A 133 0.78 7.50 4.07
CA PHE A 133 2.23 7.65 3.96
C PHE A 133 2.63 9.04 3.42
N ASN A 134 1.96 9.50 2.35
CA ASN A 134 2.19 10.82 1.78
C ASN A 134 1.99 11.94 2.81
N ASN A 135 1.00 11.78 3.70
CA ASN A 135 0.57 12.78 4.66
C ASN A 135 1.28 12.71 6.01
N LEU A 136 2.12 11.70 6.27
CA LEU A 136 2.89 11.64 7.52
C LEU A 136 3.75 12.89 7.66
N PRO A 137 3.79 13.53 8.85
CA PRO A 137 4.59 14.74 9.06
C PRO A 137 6.07 14.56 8.75
N GLU A 138 6.61 13.37 8.99
CA GLU A 138 8.00 13.01 8.76
C GLU A 138 8.32 12.60 7.32
N THR A 139 7.31 12.27 6.49
CA THR A 139 7.56 11.87 5.11
C THR A 139 8.13 13.03 4.30
N THR A 140 9.19 12.76 3.60
CA THR A 140 9.89 13.69 2.69
C THR A 140 9.70 13.28 1.23
N LEU A 141 9.96 14.18 0.29
CA LEU A 141 10.00 13.82 -1.13
C LEU A 141 11.04 12.72 -1.41
N ALA A 142 12.14 12.70 -0.66
CA ALA A 142 13.14 11.63 -0.77
C ALA A 142 12.56 10.26 -0.40
N ASP A 143 11.67 10.19 0.59
CA ASP A 143 10.98 8.96 0.98
C ASP A 143 9.98 8.54 -0.10
N ILE A 144 9.24 9.47 -0.68
CA ILE A 144 8.33 9.23 -1.81
C ILE A 144 9.12 8.64 -3.01
N LYS A 145 10.24 9.27 -3.37
CA LYS A 145 11.12 8.76 -4.45
C LYS A 145 11.70 7.38 -4.14
N ARG A 146 12.03 7.11 -2.88
CA ARG A 146 12.56 5.81 -2.46
C ARG A 146 11.53 4.69 -2.63
N VAL A 147 10.29 4.88 -2.22
CA VAL A 147 9.25 3.85 -2.38
C VAL A 147 8.91 3.61 -3.85
N LEU A 148 8.91 4.65 -4.69
CA LEU A 148 8.76 4.50 -6.14
C LEU A 148 9.92 3.72 -6.76
N ALA A 149 11.17 4.05 -6.41
CA ALA A 149 12.35 3.35 -6.89
C ALA A 149 12.37 1.88 -6.46
N GLN A 150 11.95 1.58 -5.23
CA GLN A 150 11.84 0.21 -4.72
C GLN A 150 10.77 -0.58 -5.50
N ALA A 151 9.61 0.00 -5.75
CA ALA A 151 8.57 -0.61 -6.56
C ALA A 151 9.05 -0.87 -8.00
N THR A 152 9.73 0.11 -8.61
CA THR A 152 10.35 0.00 -9.93
C THR A 152 11.32 -1.18 -10.00
N THR A 153 12.24 -1.29 -9.03
CA THR A 153 13.20 -2.39 -8.95
C THR A 153 12.51 -3.76 -8.87
N ARG A 154 11.44 -3.88 -8.10
CA ARG A 154 10.65 -5.12 -7.99
C ARG A 154 10.01 -5.51 -9.31
N VAL A 155 9.38 -4.54 -9.99
CA VAL A 155 8.74 -4.78 -11.30
C VAL A 155 9.78 -5.18 -12.33
N GLN A 156 10.93 -4.49 -12.39
CA GLN A 156 12.03 -4.83 -13.30
C GLN A 156 12.55 -6.25 -13.06
N ALA A 157 12.79 -6.63 -11.81
CA ALA A 157 13.26 -7.97 -11.45
C ALA A 157 12.26 -9.06 -11.90
N ARG A 158 10.96 -8.81 -11.74
CA ARG A 158 9.91 -9.75 -12.14
C ARG A 158 9.74 -9.83 -13.66
N LEU A 159 9.90 -8.72 -14.38
CA LEU A 159 9.90 -8.71 -15.84
C LEU A 159 11.09 -9.50 -16.43
N SER A 160 12.24 -9.45 -15.76
CA SER A 160 13.44 -10.16 -16.20
C SER A 160 13.41 -11.66 -15.88
N ALA A 161 12.52 -12.11 -14.99
CA ALA A 161 12.37 -13.51 -14.60
C ALA A 161 11.34 -14.28 -15.45
N ASN A 162 10.55 -13.58 -16.27
CA ASN A 162 9.56 -14.14 -17.19
C ASN A 162 10.11 -14.23 -18.61
#